data_55aa3ff69d0bbc863471fb2b7ae2eb80
#
_entry.id   55aa3ff69d0bbc863471fb2b7ae2eb80
#
_cell.length_a   1.000
_cell.length_b   1.000
_cell.length_c   1.000
_cell.angle_alpha   90.00
_cell.angle_beta   90.00
_cell.angle_gamma   90.00
#
_symmetry.space_group_name_H-M   'P 1'
#
loop_
_entity.id
_entity.type
_entity.pdbx_description
1 polymer ?
#
loop_
_entity_poly.entity_id
_entity_poly.type
_entity_poly.pdbx_seq_one_letter_code
_entity_poly.pdbx_strand_id
1 'polypeptide(L)'
;MGYHGGTMRVLGRRIYWRWYGEVLLEGGVTLRMTGDVAKWLRPGDRVRLRTEFKKPVLGFDEYALEAAFPLWPPFAKTLEHVRESPFGGEAYRYRLKVREATYEGDYEAIAELEQFHYASEKEVVALWVCTQCQKTIPANAKPLCDCGGEARLKEIRGSTPASRFLVLELAERLPFEPRILGYLRLDPPIPRMHRRTPEGVERDIRERIFPRDWFHPTYEGGADWQKALDRVNTAAARIARVVVHPDYRSEGFGALLVRVALEWAKERGAPEARRE
;
A
#
# COMPACT_ATOMS: atom_id res chain seq x y z
N MET A 1 19.16 -10.75 29.54
CA MET A 1 18.23 -11.78 29.11
C MET A 1 17.94 -11.52 27.62
N GLY A 2 18.14 -12.51 26.76
CA GLY A 2 17.78 -12.42 25.36
C GLY A 2 16.30 -12.81 25.18
N TYR A 3 15.59 -12.10 24.33
CA TYR A 3 14.26 -12.50 23.93
C TYR A 3 14.39 -13.40 22.70
N HIS A 4 13.75 -14.56 22.73
CA HIS A 4 13.72 -15.45 21.57
C HIS A 4 12.49 -15.13 20.71
N GLY A 5 12.70 -15.05 19.42
CA GLY A 5 11.59 -14.98 18.47
C GLY A 5 10.70 -16.22 18.59
N GLY A 6 9.44 -16.06 18.24
CA GLY A 6 8.44 -17.13 18.33
C GLY A 6 7.07 -16.66 17.92
N THR A 7 6.06 -17.51 18.14
CA THR A 7 4.67 -17.11 17.94
C THR A 7 4.20 -16.26 19.10
N MET A 8 3.78 -15.04 18.81
CA MET A 8 3.36 -14.04 19.79
C MET A 8 1.96 -13.51 19.43
N ARG A 9 1.22 -13.08 20.44
CA ARG A 9 -0.09 -12.46 20.26
C ARG A 9 0.07 -10.95 20.11
N VAL A 10 -0.67 -10.37 19.16
CA VAL A 10 -0.83 -8.93 19.04
C VAL A 10 -1.74 -8.45 20.17
N LEU A 11 -1.25 -7.51 20.98
CA LEU A 11 -2.01 -6.90 22.08
C LEU A 11 -2.66 -5.58 21.66
N GLY A 12 -2.02 -4.85 20.77
CA GLY A 12 -2.52 -3.56 20.32
C GLY A 12 -1.69 -2.98 19.18
N ARG A 13 -2.18 -1.86 18.66
CA ARG A 13 -1.48 -1.11 17.64
C ARG A 13 -1.74 0.38 17.81
N ARG A 14 -0.77 1.19 17.37
CA ARG A 14 -0.90 2.66 17.23
C ARG A 14 -0.53 3.04 15.81
N ILE A 15 -1.41 3.74 15.11
CA ILE A 15 -1.19 4.23 13.76
C ILE A 15 -1.05 5.73 13.85
N TYR A 16 0.12 6.25 13.50
CA TYR A 16 0.39 7.67 13.48
C TYR A 16 0.18 8.24 12.08
N TRP A 17 0.83 7.58 11.09
CA TRP A 17 0.77 7.94 9.68
C TRP A 17 0.75 6.66 8.82
N ARG A 18 0.56 6.78 7.51
CA ARG A 18 0.69 5.63 6.60
C ARG A 18 2.08 5.00 6.65
N TRP A 19 3.09 5.83 6.80
CA TRP A 19 4.50 5.40 6.84
C TRP A 19 5.01 5.08 8.24
N TYR A 20 4.22 5.28 9.29
CA TYR A 20 4.64 5.00 10.66
C TYR A 20 3.52 4.53 11.55
N GLY A 21 3.77 3.41 12.19
CA GLY A 21 2.92 2.83 13.22
C GLY A 21 3.72 1.91 14.14
N GLU A 22 3.10 1.50 15.21
CA GLU A 22 3.66 0.58 16.21
C GLU A 22 2.67 -0.55 16.51
N VAL A 23 3.19 -1.75 16.70
CA VAL A 23 2.42 -2.93 17.09
C VAL A 23 3.02 -3.47 18.38
N LEU A 24 2.18 -3.60 19.42
CA LEU A 24 2.54 -4.19 20.70
C LEU A 24 2.21 -5.68 20.66
N LEU A 25 3.23 -6.50 20.95
CA LEU A 25 3.11 -7.94 21.10
C LEU A 25 3.12 -8.35 22.57
N GLU A 26 2.67 -9.56 22.87
CA GLU A 26 2.82 -10.15 24.19
C GLU A 26 4.30 -10.18 24.60
N GLY A 27 4.56 -10.16 25.92
CA GLY A 27 5.93 -10.02 26.43
C GLY A 27 6.48 -8.59 26.38
N GLY A 28 5.65 -7.59 26.02
CA GLY A 28 6.04 -6.17 26.04
C GLY A 28 6.90 -5.74 24.85
N VAL A 29 6.91 -6.52 23.77
CA VAL A 29 7.67 -6.20 22.55
C VAL A 29 6.90 -5.24 21.69
N THR A 30 7.54 -4.14 21.30
CA THR A 30 6.97 -3.15 20.37
C THR A 30 7.73 -3.20 19.04
N LEU A 31 6.98 -3.39 17.94
CA LEU A 31 7.50 -3.38 16.59
C LEU A 31 7.17 -2.06 15.91
N ARG A 32 8.16 -1.38 15.35
CA ARG A 32 7.97 -0.21 14.49
C ARG A 32 7.86 -0.64 13.04
N MET A 33 6.80 -0.24 12.37
CA MET A 33 6.53 -0.58 10.97
C MET A 33 5.75 0.54 10.28
N THR A 34 5.44 0.38 9.01
CA THR A 34 4.52 1.32 8.35
C THR A 34 3.12 1.18 8.92
N GLY A 35 2.40 2.31 9.00
CA GLY A 35 1.01 2.32 9.46
C GLY A 35 0.11 1.49 8.56
N ASP A 36 0.40 1.43 7.25
CA ASP A 36 -0.37 0.62 6.31
C ASP A 36 -0.23 -0.89 6.58
N VAL A 37 0.93 -1.37 7.02
CA VAL A 37 1.10 -2.77 7.48
C VAL A 37 0.49 -2.97 8.86
N ALA A 38 0.74 -2.06 9.79
CA ALA A 38 0.21 -2.17 11.15
C ALA A 38 -1.33 -2.25 11.20
N LYS A 39 -2.03 -1.62 10.25
CA LYS A 39 -3.50 -1.71 10.13
C LYS A 39 -4.02 -3.12 9.85
N TRP A 40 -3.22 -3.97 9.25
CA TRP A 40 -3.60 -5.36 8.95
C TRP A 40 -3.53 -6.27 10.17
N LEU A 41 -2.87 -5.83 11.23
CA LEU A 41 -2.75 -6.56 12.49
C LEU A 41 -3.80 -6.10 13.48
N ARG A 42 -4.41 -7.05 14.20
CA ARG A 42 -5.47 -6.80 15.17
C ARG A 42 -5.11 -7.39 16.53
N PRO A 43 -5.60 -6.80 17.61
CA PRO A 43 -5.52 -7.44 18.92
C PRO A 43 -6.10 -8.86 18.85
N GLY A 44 -5.33 -9.83 19.33
CA GLY A 44 -5.67 -11.24 19.29
C GLY A 44 -5.02 -12.03 18.14
N ASP A 45 -4.58 -11.38 17.06
CA ASP A 45 -3.87 -12.06 15.98
C ASP A 45 -2.60 -12.72 16.49
N ARG A 46 -2.27 -13.89 15.92
CA ARG A 46 -1.01 -14.58 16.17
C ARG A 46 -0.03 -14.32 15.04
N VAL A 47 1.15 -13.85 15.40
CA VAL A 47 2.24 -13.54 14.47
C VAL A 47 3.51 -14.26 14.91
N ARG A 48 4.34 -14.62 13.95
CA ARG A 48 5.64 -15.23 14.21
C ARG A 48 6.74 -14.20 14.00
N LEU A 49 7.42 -13.85 15.08
CA LEU A 49 8.62 -13.02 15.05
C LEU A 49 9.85 -13.93 14.83
N ARG A 50 10.56 -13.73 13.72
CA ARG A 50 11.70 -14.56 13.30
C ARG A 50 13.06 -13.94 13.64
N THR A 51 13.14 -13.20 14.73
CA THR A 51 14.37 -12.50 15.08
C THR A 51 14.64 -12.66 16.57
N GLU A 52 15.88 -12.92 16.91
CA GLU A 52 16.35 -12.78 18.30
C GLU A 52 16.62 -11.30 18.57
N PHE A 53 16.24 -10.82 19.73
CA PHE A 53 16.38 -9.42 20.08
C PHE A 53 16.79 -9.21 21.53
N LYS A 54 17.48 -8.09 21.78
CA LYS A 54 18.00 -7.74 23.11
C LYS A 54 17.27 -6.56 23.76
N LYS A 55 16.35 -5.92 23.05
CA LYS A 55 15.61 -4.74 23.49
C LYS A 55 14.12 -4.89 23.18
N PRO A 56 13.22 -4.29 23.98
CA PRO A 56 11.78 -4.46 23.81
C PRO A 56 11.19 -3.68 22.63
N VAL A 57 11.94 -2.73 22.04
CA VAL A 57 11.49 -1.94 20.89
C VAL A 57 12.38 -2.24 19.70
N LEU A 58 11.79 -2.76 18.63
CA LEU A 58 12.46 -3.11 17.38
C LEU A 58 12.15 -2.09 16.29
N GLY A 59 13.21 -1.58 15.66
CA GLY A 59 13.15 -0.66 14.51
C GLY A 59 12.82 -1.39 13.22
N PHE A 60 12.69 -0.63 12.12
CA PHE A 60 12.23 -1.10 10.82
C PHE A 60 13.06 -2.25 10.24
N ASP A 61 14.38 -2.24 10.42
CA ASP A 61 15.29 -3.20 9.80
C ASP A 61 15.76 -4.30 10.80
N GLU A 62 15.13 -4.40 11.97
CA GLU A 62 15.66 -5.24 13.06
C GLU A 62 14.89 -6.56 13.23
N TYR A 63 13.86 -6.81 12.41
CA TYR A 63 13.05 -8.01 12.58
C TYR A 63 12.40 -8.49 11.28
N ALA A 64 11.96 -9.75 11.29
CA ALA A 64 11.04 -10.29 10.31
C ALA A 64 9.78 -10.80 11.01
N LEU A 65 8.62 -10.50 10.43
CA LEU A 65 7.30 -10.83 10.97
C LEU A 65 6.45 -11.56 9.95
N GLU A 66 5.83 -12.63 10.38
CA GLU A 66 4.91 -13.43 9.57
C GLU A 66 3.60 -13.67 10.32
N ALA A 67 2.51 -13.78 9.56
CA ALA A 67 1.27 -14.40 9.97
C ALA A 67 1.04 -15.66 9.11
N ALA A 68 -0.08 -15.75 8.41
CA ALA A 68 -0.24 -16.77 7.35
C ALA A 68 0.68 -16.52 6.14
N PHE A 69 1.27 -15.34 6.05
CA PHE A 69 2.16 -14.87 4.97
C PHE A 69 3.18 -13.88 5.55
N PRO A 70 4.28 -13.57 4.82
CA PRO A 70 5.23 -12.56 5.24
C PRO A 70 4.57 -11.18 5.38
N LEU A 71 4.76 -10.53 6.51
CA LEU A 71 4.26 -9.18 6.80
C LEU A 71 5.36 -8.14 6.77
N TRP A 72 6.55 -8.52 7.23
CA TRP A 72 7.72 -7.66 7.36
C TRP A 72 9.01 -8.46 7.14
N PRO A 73 10.03 -7.97 6.48
CA PRO A 73 10.15 -6.62 5.88
C PRO A 73 9.16 -6.37 4.73
N PRO A 74 9.00 -5.09 4.30
CA PRO A 74 8.18 -4.76 3.14
C PRO A 74 8.65 -5.48 1.88
N PHE A 75 7.71 -5.80 1.00
CA PHE A 75 8.04 -6.38 -0.30
C PHE A 75 8.93 -5.44 -1.11
N ALA A 76 9.97 -5.99 -1.70
CA ALA A 76 10.83 -5.29 -2.64
C ALA A 76 11.41 -6.27 -3.67
N LYS A 77 11.41 -5.87 -4.94
CA LYS A 77 11.96 -6.65 -6.05
C LYS A 77 12.76 -5.75 -6.98
N THR A 78 14.01 -6.11 -7.24
CA THR A 78 14.83 -5.50 -8.28
C THR A 78 14.76 -6.36 -9.54
N LEU A 79 14.63 -5.73 -10.70
CA LEU A 79 14.50 -6.40 -11.99
C LEU A 79 15.08 -5.54 -13.11
N GLU A 80 15.41 -6.19 -14.21
CA GLU A 80 15.75 -5.53 -15.45
C GLU A 80 14.53 -5.44 -16.37
N HIS A 81 14.41 -4.34 -17.06
CA HIS A 81 13.38 -4.11 -18.07
C HIS A 81 14.02 -3.60 -19.34
N VAL A 82 13.84 -4.34 -20.41
CA VAL A 82 14.38 -4.00 -21.71
C VAL A 82 13.29 -3.41 -22.57
N ARG A 83 13.56 -2.24 -23.12
CA ARG A 83 12.75 -1.66 -24.18
C ARG A 83 13.33 -2.11 -25.52
N GLU A 84 12.49 -2.70 -26.34
CA GLU A 84 12.85 -3.10 -27.69
C GLU A 84 12.72 -1.90 -28.65
N SER A 85 13.68 -1.84 -29.60
CA SER A 85 13.60 -0.86 -30.68
C SER A 85 12.52 -1.27 -31.71
N PRO A 86 11.77 -0.34 -32.29
CA PRO A 86 10.89 -0.62 -33.42
C PRO A 86 11.59 -1.23 -34.64
N PHE A 87 12.91 -1.06 -34.71
CA PHE A 87 13.76 -1.59 -35.79
C PHE A 87 14.45 -2.93 -35.42
N GLY A 88 14.08 -3.50 -34.28
CA GLY A 88 14.68 -4.71 -33.72
C GLY A 88 15.84 -4.45 -32.77
N GLY A 89 16.06 -5.38 -31.85
CA GLY A 89 17.10 -5.31 -30.84
C GLY A 89 16.75 -4.42 -29.64
N GLU A 90 17.68 -4.34 -28.70
CA GLU A 90 17.54 -3.57 -27.46
C GLU A 90 17.77 -2.08 -27.74
N ALA A 91 16.78 -1.26 -27.40
CA ALA A 91 16.91 0.20 -27.46
C ALA A 91 17.44 0.76 -26.14
N TYR A 92 16.97 0.25 -25.02
CA TYR A 92 17.37 0.71 -23.70
C TYR A 92 17.13 -0.38 -22.64
N ARG A 93 17.96 -0.38 -21.59
CA ARG A 93 17.87 -1.29 -20.45
C ARG A 93 17.76 -0.49 -19.17
N TYR A 94 16.64 -0.72 -18.46
CA TYR A 94 16.40 -0.14 -17.15
C TYR A 94 16.72 -1.16 -16.06
N ARG A 95 17.40 -0.74 -15.02
CA ARG A 95 17.48 -1.44 -13.75
C ARG A 95 16.50 -0.82 -12.79
N LEU A 96 15.43 -1.54 -12.47
CA LEU A 96 14.27 -1.03 -11.76
C LEU A 96 14.12 -1.71 -10.40
N LYS A 97 13.52 -1.00 -9.46
CA LYS A 97 13.08 -1.56 -8.19
C LYS A 97 11.60 -1.26 -8.00
N VAL A 98 10.82 -2.30 -7.74
CA VAL A 98 9.42 -2.21 -7.30
C VAL A 98 9.35 -2.62 -5.85
N ARG A 99 8.78 -1.78 -5.01
CA ARG A 99 8.66 -2.02 -3.58
C ARG A 99 7.38 -1.43 -2.99
N GLU A 100 7.00 -1.87 -1.82
CA GLU A 100 5.97 -1.18 -1.05
C GLU A 100 6.43 0.23 -0.67
N ALA A 101 5.49 1.18 -0.65
CA ALA A 101 5.73 2.51 -0.10
C ALA A 101 5.94 2.42 1.41
N THR A 102 7.03 2.99 1.90
CA THR A 102 7.45 2.89 3.31
C THR A 102 7.83 4.21 3.94
N TYR A 103 8.17 5.21 3.15
CA TYR A 103 8.63 6.52 3.62
C TYR A 103 7.60 7.60 3.33
N GLU A 104 7.58 8.66 4.15
CA GLU A 104 6.71 9.81 3.94
C GLU A 104 6.84 10.35 2.50
N GLY A 105 8.07 10.52 2.02
CA GLY A 105 8.32 11.00 0.67
C GLY A 105 7.84 10.06 -0.46
N ASP A 106 7.60 8.77 -0.20
CA ASP A 106 6.95 7.89 -1.18
C ASP A 106 5.49 8.32 -1.39
N TYR A 107 4.79 8.58 -0.30
CA TYR A 107 3.39 9.03 -0.35
C TYR A 107 3.25 10.45 -0.89
N GLU A 108 4.22 11.33 -0.63
CA GLU A 108 4.30 12.65 -1.25
C GLU A 108 4.43 12.53 -2.77
N ALA A 109 5.36 11.70 -3.26
CA ALA A 109 5.55 11.44 -4.68
C ALA A 109 4.33 10.76 -5.33
N ILE A 110 3.65 9.85 -4.62
CA ILE A 110 2.39 9.25 -5.07
C ILE A 110 1.32 10.34 -5.24
N ALA A 111 1.20 11.26 -4.28
CA ALA A 111 0.25 12.36 -4.38
C ALA A 111 0.53 13.26 -5.58
N GLU A 112 1.80 13.56 -5.86
CA GLU A 112 2.22 14.30 -7.03
C GLU A 112 1.90 13.56 -8.34
N LEU A 113 2.12 12.24 -8.39
CA LEU A 113 1.82 11.42 -9.56
C LEU A 113 0.32 11.27 -9.82
N GLU A 114 -0.53 11.35 -8.80
CA GLU A 114 -2.00 11.26 -8.95
C GLU A 114 -2.56 12.32 -9.90
N GLN A 115 -1.95 13.50 -10.01
CA GLN A 115 -2.38 14.55 -10.94
C GLN A 115 -2.34 14.09 -12.41
N PHE A 116 -1.49 13.11 -12.74
CA PHE A 116 -1.34 12.59 -14.10
C PHE A 116 -2.31 11.47 -14.42
N HIS A 117 -3.17 11.09 -13.47
CA HIS A 117 -4.23 10.12 -13.74
C HIS A 117 -5.38 10.80 -14.49
N TYR A 118 -5.83 10.20 -15.57
CA TYR A 118 -6.86 10.76 -16.47
C TYR A 118 -8.16 11.21 -15.77
N ALA A 119 -8.52 10.60 -14.66
CA ALA A 119 -9.69 10.95 -13.86
C ALA A 119 -9.41 12.05 -12.82
N SER A 120 -8.15 12.48 -12.66
CA SER A 120 -7.74 13.44 -11.63
C SER A 120 -7.43 14.83 -12.18
N GLU A 121 -7.46 15.04 -13.49
CA GLU A 121 -7.03 16.29 -14.16
C GLU A 121 -7.74 17.56 -13.67
N LYS A 122 -8.90 17.44 -13.03
CA LYS A 122 -9.71 18.56 -12.54
C LYS A 122 -9.91 18.58 -11.03
N GLU A 123 -9.30 17.67 -10.30
CA GLU A 123 -9.56 17.49 -8.88
C GLU A 123 -8.29 17.60 -8.03
N VAL A 124 -8.43 18.18 -6.85
CA VAL A 124 -7.38 18.11 -5.82
C VAL A 124 -7.28 16.67 -5.33
N VAL A 125 -6.08 16.09 -5.44
CA VAL A 125 -5.85 14.66 -5.21
C VAL A 125 -5.35 14.33 -3.81
N ALA A 126 -4.88 15.33 -3.05
CA ALA A 126 -4.35 15.09 -1.72
C ALA A 126 -4.83 16.13 -0.70
N LEU A 127 -4.94 15.68 0.55
CA LEU A 127 -5.18 16.52 1.71
C LEU A 127 -3.93 16.51 2.59
N TRP A 128 -3.47 17.69 2.93
CA TRP A 128 -2.31 17.92 3.80
C TRP A 128 -2.75 18.52 5.13
N VAL A 129 -2.01 18.30 6.18
CA VAL A 129 -2.25 18.89 7.49
C VAL A 129 -0.99 19.62 7.95
N CYS A 130 -1.15 20.86 8.35
CA CYS A 130 -0.06 21.62 8.97
C CYS A 130 0.23 21.05 10.36
N THR A 131 1.50 20.76 10.64
CA THR A 131 1.92 20.21 11.93
C THR A 131 1.82 21.23 13.07
N GLN A 132 1.84 22.52 12.75
CA GLN A 132 1.79 23.60 13.72
C GLN A 132 0.36 24.08 14.02
N CYS A 133 -0.41 24.49 12.99
CA CYS A 133 -1.74 25.07 13.18
C CYS A 133 -2.89 24.07 12.91
N GLN A 134 -2.60 22.83 12.53
CA GLN A 134 -3.56 21.76 12.23
C GLN A 134 -4.53 22.07 11.09
N LYS A 135 -4.31 23.15 10.32
CA LYS A 135 -5.11 23.49 9.14
C LYS A 135 -4.98 22.39 8.09
N THR A 136 -6.10 21.92 7.55
CA THR A 136 -6.12 21.01 6.41
C THR A 136 -6.05 21.79 5.11
N ILE A 137 -5.11 21.45 4.24
CA ILE A 137 -4.80 22.16 2.99
C ILE A 137 -4.97 21.17 1.84
N PRO A 138 -5.94 21.36 0.94
CA PRO A 138 -6.06 20.58 -0.28
C PRO A 138 -5.02 21.06 -1.31
N ALA A 139 -4.16 20.15 -1.80
CA ALA A 139 -3.16 20.45 -2.82
C ALA A 139 -2.65 19.18 -3.50
N ASN A 140 -2.17 19.29 -4.75
CA ASN A 140 -1.61 18.18 -5.52
C ASN A 140 -0.12 17.95 -5.25
N ALA A 141 0.56 18.95 -4.72
CA ALA A 141 1.93 18.87 -4.24
C ALA A 141 2.01 19.38 -2.81
N LYS A 142 3.11 19.12 -2.11
CA LYS A 142 3.33 19.56 -0.72
C LYS A 142 3.20 21.08 -0.61
N PRO A 143 2.19 21.61 0.07
CA PRO A 143 1.96 23.04 0.17
C PRO A 143 2.81 23.66 1.29
N LEU A 144 3.02 24.97 1.18
CA LEU A 144 3.45 25.80 2.32
C LEU A 144 2.21 26.24 3.09
N CYS A 145 2.28 26.19 4.41
CA CYS A 145 1.22 26.73 5.24
C CYS A 145 1.44 28.22 5.52
N ASP A 146 0.35 29.01 5.54
CA ASP A 146 0.39 30.44 5.82
C ASP A 146 1.01 30.78 7.21
N CYS A 147 0.97 29.83 8.14
CA CYS A 147 1.60 29.99 9.46
C CYS A 147 3.10 29.67 9.49
N GLY A 148 3.71 29.28 8.34
CA GLY A 148 5.09 28.85 8.25
C GLY A 148 5.36 27.42 8.74
N GLY A 149 4.36 26.70 9.22
CA GLY A 149 4.49 25.30 9.65
C GLY A 149 4.58 24.33 8.49
N GLU A 150 5.26 23.21 8.72
CA GLU A 150 5.40 22.13 7.75
C GLU A 150 4.06 21.44 7.51
N ALA A 151 3.73 21.17 6.25
CA ALA A 151 2.57 20.36 5.89
C ALA A 151 2.97 18.90 5.70
N ARG A 152 2.18 17.98 6.27
CA ARG A 152 2.30 16.53 6.10
C ARG A 152 1.10 15.95 5.41
N LEU A 153 1.32 14.93 4.59
CA LEU A 153 0.27 14.26 3.86
C LEU A 153 -0.66 13.52 4.82
N LYS A 154 -1.95 13.90 4.81
CA LYS A 154 -3.00 13.27 5.60
C LYS A 154 -3.71 12.16 4.81
N GLU A 155 -4.06 12.45 3.56
CA GLU A 155 -4.89 11.57 2.75
C GLU A 155 -4.56 11.72 1.26
N ILE A 156 -4.55 10.59 0.54
CA ILE A 156 -4.59 10.55 -0.91
C ILE A 156 -6.04 10.22 -1.30
N ARG A 157 -6.67 11.10 -2.06
CA ARG A 157 -8.09 11.01 -2.41
C ARG A 157 -8.44 9.68 -3.07
N GLY A 158 -9.56 9.11 -2.68
CA GLY A 158 -10.03 7.82 -3.16
C GLY A 158 -9.22 6.60 -2.66
N SER A 159 -8.17 6.80 -1.86
CA SER A 159 -7.56 5.71 -1.11
C SER A 159 -8.37 5.42 0.16
N THR A 160 -8.26 4.20 0.65
CA THR A 160 -8.84 3.77 1.92
C THR A 160 -7.73 3.59 2.97
N PRO A 161 -8.04 3.51 4.26
CA PRO A 161 -7.06 3.14 5.27
C PRO A 161 -6.35 1.81 5.00
N ALA A 162 -7.02 0.88 4.33
CA ALA A 162 -6.48 -0.44 3.98
C ALA A 162 -5.77 -0.47 2.61
N SER A 163 -5.70 0.64 1.89
CA SER A 163 -4.97 0.71 0.61
C SER A 163 -3.48 0.46 0.81
N ARG A 164 -2.89 -0.31 -0.13
CA ARG A 164 -1.44 -0.56 -0.21
C ARG A 164 -0.91 0.04 -1.50
N PHE A 165 0.32 0.49 -1.47
CA PHE A 165 0.96 1.12 -2.60
C PHE A 165 2.28 0.43 -2.93
N LEU A 166 2.44 0.06 -4.20
CA LEU A 166 3.71 -0.33 -4.77
C LEU A 166 4.26 0.84 -5.57
N VAL A 167 5.51 1.17 -5.36
CA VAL A 167 6.22 2.24 -6.08
C VAL A 167 7.29 1.64 -6.96
N LEU A 168 7.48 2.25 -8.14
CA LEU A 168 8.51 1.93 -9.11
C LEU A 168 9.56 3.02 -9.10
N GLU A 169 10.81 2.66 -8.91
CA GLU A 169 11.97 3.56 -8.92
C GLU A 169 13.11 3.00 -9.77
N LEU A 170 14.00 3.86 -10.24
CA LEU A 170 15.29 3.42 -10.78
C LEU A 170 16.15 2.89 -9.64
N ALA A 171 16.81 1.74 -9.85
CA ALA A 171 17.72 1.18 -8.85
C ALA A 171 18.93 2.09 -8.63
N GLU A 172 19.35 2.78 -9.70
CA GLU A 172 20.41 3.77 -9.71
C GLU A 172 19.86 5.05 -10.36
N ARG A 173 19.59 6.06 -9.56
CA ARG A 173 18.93 7.30 -9.97
C ARG A 173 19.92 8.46 -10.06
N LEU A 174 19.88 9.21 -11.14
CA LEU A 174 20.58 10.48 -11.27
C LEU A 174 19.79 11.60 -10.54
N PRO A 175 20.49 12.69 -10.09
CA PRO A 175 19.83 13.74 -9.30
C PRO A 175 18.64 14.44 -9.97
N PHE A 176 18.62 14.51 -11.29
CA PHE A 176 17.56 15.15 -12.08
C PHE A 176 16.39 14.23 -12.42
N GLU A 177 16.52 12.92 -12.16
CA GLU A 177 15.45 11.96 -12.42
C GLU A 177 14.41 11.95 -11.29
N PRO A 178 13.13 11.72 -11.61
CA PRO A 178 12.11 11.63 -10.58
C PRO A 178 12.41 10.49 -9.62
N ARG A 179 12.12 10.71 -8.35
CA ARG A 179 12.33 9.68 -7.31
C ARG A 179 11.48 8.43 -7.55
N ILE A 180 10.22 8.62 -7.94
CA ILE A 180 9.28 7.56 -8.24
C ILE A 180 8.82 7.72 -9.69
N LEU A 181 9.02 6.67 -10.50
CA LEU A 181 8.63 6.65 -11.92
C LEU A 181 7.17 6.30 -12.11
N GLY A 182 6.57 5.67 -11.12
CA GLY A 182 5.17 5.26 -11.16
C GLY A 182 4.77 4.55 -9.88
N TYR A 183 3.48 4.36 -9.72
CA TYR A 183 2.94 3.59 -8.61
C TYR A 183 1.72 2.79 -9.02
N LEU A 184 1.42 1.77 -8.22
CA LEU A 184 0.22 0.98 -8.30
C LEU A 184 -0.45 0.95 -6.93
N ARG A 185 -1.77 1.22 -6.88
CA ARG A 185 -2.57 1.14 -5.68
C ARG A 185 -3.40 -0.13 -5.65
N LEU A 186 -3.25 -0.86 -4.56
CA LEU A 186 -4.05 -2.03 -4.23
C LEU A 186 -5.05 -1.64 -3.14
N ASP A 187 -6.32 -1.80 -3.44
CA ASP A 187 -7.41 -1.58 -2.49
C ASP A 187 -8.05 -2.92 -2.11
N PRO A 188 -8.67 -3.03 -0.95
CA PRO A 188 -9.56 -4.14 -0.68
C PRO A 188 -10.73 -4.14 -1.67
N PRO A 189 -11.36 -5.31 -1.91
CA PRO A 189 -12.56 -5.37 -2.74
C PRO A 189 -13.65 -4.44 -2.23
N ILE A 190 -14.42 -3.86 -3.15
CA ILE A 190 -15.53 -2.98 -2.80
C ILE A 190 -16.56 -3.78 -2.00
N PRO A 191 -17.01 -3.32 -0.82
CA PRO A 191 -17.98 -4.04 0.02
C PRO A 191 -19.31 -4.31 -0.68
N ARG A 192 -19.75 -3.36 -1.50
CA ARG A 192 -20.93 -3.50 -2.34
C ARG A 192 -20.51 -3.42 -3.79
N MET A 193 -20.91 -4.41 -4.57
CA MET A 193 -20.66 -4.44 -6.00
C MET A 193 -22.01 -4.39 -6.73
N HIS A 194 -22.03 -3.60 -7.78
CA HIS A 194 -23.17 -3.47 -8.68
C HIS A 194 -22.70 -3.71 -10.10
N ARG A 195 -23.52 -4.29 -10.94
CA ARG A 195 -23.26 -4.35 -12.37
C ARG A 195 -24.44 -3.75 -13.14
N ARG A 196 -24.12 -3.15 -14.26
CA ARG A 196 -25.14 -2.72 -15.22
C ARG A 196 -25.45 -3.87 -16.16
N THR A 197 -26.72 -4.18 -16.31
CA THR A 197 -27.24 -5.14 -17.29
C THR A 197 -28.16 -4.40 -18.26
N PRO A 198 -28.58 -5.02 -19.39
CA PRO A 198 -29.56 -4.43 -20.27
C PRO A 198 -30.88 -4.07 -19.58
N GLU A 199 -31.26 -4.84 -18.56
CA GLU A 199 -32.51 -4.69 -17.80
C GLU A 199 -32.39 -3.66 -16.66
N GLY A 200 -31.17 -3.13 -16.39
CA GLY A 200 -30.95 -2.14 -15.34
C GLY A 200 -29.70 -2.35 -14.50
N VAL A 201 -29.76 -1.93 -13.25
CA VAL A 201 -28.65 -2.09 -12.28
C VAL A 201 -28.95 -3.22 -11.31
N GLU A 202 -28.22 -4.31 -11.42
CA GLU A 202 -28.21 -5.38 -10.43
C GLU A 202 -27.32 -4.99 -9.27
N ARG A 203 -27.87 -4.94 -8.06
CA ARG A 203 -27.19 -4.46 -6.85
C ARG A 203 -26.73 -5.61 -5.96
N ASP A 204 -25.71 -5.33 -5.15
CA ASP A 204 -25.21 -6.23 -4.09
C ASP A 204 -24.81 -7.63 -4.60
N ILE A 205 -24.19 -7.68 -5.79
CA ILE A 205 -23.78 -8.94 -6.44
C ILE A 205 -22.50 -9.55 -5.87
N ARG A 206 -21.89 -8.94 -4.86
CA ARG A 206 -20.59 -9.34 -4.35
C ARG A 206 -20.54 -10.78 -3.87
N GLU A 207 -21.53 -11.23 -3.08
CA GLU A 207 -21.59 -12.60 -2.54
C GLU A 207 -21.77 -13.67 -3.64
N ARG A 208 -22.16 -13.24 -4.84
CA ARG A 208 -22.28 -14.12 -6.01
C ARG A 208 -20.98 -14.25 -6.78
N ILE A 209 -20.03 -13.32 -6.56
CA ILE A 209 -18.74 -13.26 -7.27
C ILE A 209 -17.63 -13.79 -6.38
N PHE A 210 -17.64 -13.45 -5.09
CA PHE A 210 -16.64 -13.85 -4.15
C PHE A 210 -17.19 -14.71 -3.03
N PRO A 211 -16.51 -15.80 -2.64
CA PRO A 211 -16.87 -16.60 -1.48
C PRO A 211 -16.93 -15.74 -0.19
N ARG A 212 -17.83 -16.10 0.71
CA ARG A 212 -18.00 -15.39 1.98
C ARG A 212 -16.76 -15.43 2.87
N ASP A 213 -16.05 -16.54 2.87
CA ASP A 213 -14.83 -16.76 3.65
C ASP A 213 -13.63 -15.92 3.19
N TRP A 214 -13.75 -15.25 2.04
CA TRP A 214 -12.76 -14.28 1.58
C TRP A 214 -12.84 -12.93 2.31
N PHE A 215 -13.82 -12.77 3.16
CA PHE A 215 -14.00 -11.55 3.93
C PHE A 215 -13.60 -11.80 5.38
N HIS A 216 -13.11 -10.74 6.02
CA HIS A 216 -12.84 -10.82 7.44
C HIS A 216 -14.11 -11.24 8.18
N PRO A 217 -14.01 -12.13 9.23
CA PRO A 217 -15.16 -12.61 9.98
C PRO A 217 -16.07 -11.53 10.56
N THR A 218 -15.54 -10.30 10.74
CA THR A 218 -16.31 -9.15 11.22
C THR A 218 -16.91 -8.30 10.10
N TYR A 219 -16.83 -8.75 8.84
CA TYR A 219 -17.53 -8.10 7.75
C TYR A 219 -19.03 -8.38 7.85
N GLU A 220 -19.75 -7.43 8.37
CA GLU A 220 -21.19 -7.37 8.31
C GLU A 220 -21.55 -6.54 7.07
N GLY A 221 -21.89 -7.21 5.98
CA GLY A 221 -22.35 -6.55 4.75
C GLY A 221 -23.50 -5.62 5.09
N GLY A 222 -23.30 -4.32 5.15
CA GLY A 222 -24.30 -3.43 5.66
C GLY A 222 -24.12 -1.95 5.40
N ALA A 223 -24.88 -1.16 6.13
CA ALA A 223 -25.04 0.27 5.94
C ALA A 223 -23.76 1.10 6.14
N ASP A 224 -22.78 0.59 6.86
CA ASP A 224 -21.56 1.33 7.20
C ASP A 224 -20.33 0.76 6.48
N TRP A 225 -20.32 0.94 5.16
CA TRP A 225 -19.23 0.46 4.31
C TRP A 225 -17.86 1.08 4.64
N GLN A 226 -17.81 2.27 5.22
CA GLN A 226 -16.57 2.90 5.68
C GLN A 226 -15.93 2.09 6.82
N LYS A 227 -16.73 1.72 7.82
CA LYS A 227 -16.27 0.85 8.91
C LYS A 227 -15.96 -0.56 8.42
N ALA A 228 -16.69 -1.04 7.41
CA ALA A 228 -16.39 -2.31 6.77
C ALA A 228 -15.02 -2.26 6.08
N LEU A 229 -14.70 -1.19 5.35
CA LEU A 229 -13.39 -1.02 4.70
C LEU A 229 -12.21 -1.00 5.69
N ASP A 230 -12.40 -0.41 6.86
CA ASP A 230 -11.38 -0.40 7.90
C ASP A 230 -11.14 -1.80 8.52
N ARG A 231 -12.13 -2.67 8.41
CA ARG A 231 -12.11 -4.03 8.96
C ARG A 231 -11.75 -5.11 7.94
N VAL A 232 -11.81 -4.79 6.66
CA VAL A 232 -11.61 -5.77 5.59
C VAL A 232 -10.13 -6.10 5.43
N ASN A 233 -9.72 -7.14 6.14
CA ASN A 233 -8.52 -7.89 5.80
C ASN A 233 -8.95 -8.98 4.83
N THR A 234 -8.82 -8.75 3.54
CA THR A 234 -9.40 -9.59 2.52
C THR A 234 -8.39 -10.51 1.88
N ALA A 235 -8.89 -11.66 1.55
CA ALA A 235 -8.27 -12.64 0.71
C ALA A 235 -8.07 -12.18 -0.76
N ALA A 236 -8.66 -11.08 -1.14
CA ALA A 236 -8.55 -10.52 -2.48
C ALA A 236 -8.12 -9.05 -2.44
N ALA A 237 -7.36 -8.63 -3.43
CA ALA A 237 -6.98 -7.24 -3.63
C ALA A 237 -7.39 -6.78 -5.03
N ARG A 238 -7.82 -5.52 -5.13
CA ARG A 238 -8.19 -4.88 -6.38
C ARG A 238 -7.10 -3.90 -6.79
N ILE A 239 -6.58 -4.01 -8.00
CA ILE A 239 -5.77 -2.95 -8.59
C ILE A 239 -6.69 -1.77 -8.86
N ALA A 240 -6.53 -0.72 -8.07
CA ALA A 240 -7.41 0.45 -8.14
C ALA A 240 -6.84 1.57 -9.01
N ARG A 241 -5.52 1.67 -9.06
CA ARG A 241 -4.81 2.66 -9.87
C ARG A 241 -3.45 2.16 -10.32
N VAL A 242 -3.06 2.57 -11.52
CA VAL A 242 -1.71 2.46 -12.06
C VAL A 242 -1.39 3.79 -12.71
N VAL A 243 -0.37 4.47 -12.22
CA VAL A 243 0.06 5.76 -12.76
C VAL A 243 1.56 5.70 -13.03
N VAL A 244 1.97 6.17 -14.20
CA VAL A 244 3.37 6.28 -14.61
C VAL A 244 3.66 7.75 -14.91
N HIS A 245 4.83 8.22 -14.46
CA HIS A 245 5.32 9.58 -14.73
C HIS A 245 5.26 9.88 -16.23
N PRO A 246 4.83 11.06 -16.65
CA PRO A 246 4.66 11.41 -18.07
C PRO A 246 5.88 11.10 -18.93
N ASP A 247 7.08 11.43 -18.46
CA ASP A 247 8.34 11.25 -19.22
C ASP A 247 8.72 9.78 -19.41
N TYR A 248 8.09 8.85 -18.69
CA TYR A 248 8.33 7.40 -18.75
C TYR A 248 7.12 6.62 -19.27
N ARG A 249 6.16 7.32 -19.88
CA ARG A 249 5.04 6.66 -20.55
C ARG A 249 5.54 5.90 -21.79
N SER A 250 4.80 4.87 -22.16
CA SER A 250 5.13 3.99 -23.29
C SER A 250 6.37 3.09 -23.11
N GLU A 251 7.01 3.13 -21.92
CA GLU A 251 8.13 2.24 -21.57
C GLU A 251 7.66 0.84 -21.09
N GLY A 252 6.36 0.58 -21.01
CA GLY A 252 5.81 -0.69 -20.51
C GLY A 252 5.73 -0.79 -18.98
N PHE A 253 6.05 0.28 -18.25
CA PHE A 253 6.12 0.28 -16.79
C PHE A 253 4.76 0.04 -16.11
N GLY A 254 3.66 0.43 -16.73
CA GLY A 254 2.33 0.10 -16.20
C GLY A 254 2.07 -1.41 -16.17
N ALA A 255 2.39 -2.12 -17.26
CA ALA A 255 2.26 -3.56 -17.34
C ALA A 255 3.25 -4.27 -16.38
N LEU A 256 4.45 -3.73 -16.23
CA LEU A 256 5.44 -4.22 -15.27
C LEU A 256 4.90 -4.15 -13.84
N LEU A 257 4.37 -3.00 -13.43
CA LEU A 257 3.77 -2.81 -12.11
C LEU A 257 2.64 -3.81 -11.84
N VAL A 258 1.78 -4.07 -12.84
CA VAL A 258 0.70 -5.06 -12.72
C VAL A 258 1.27 -6.47 -12.51
N ARG A 259 2.29 -6.89 -13.28
CA ARG A 259 2.94 -8.20 -13.10
C ARG A 259 3.53 -8.35 -11.70
N VAL A 260 4.26 -7.34 -11.23
CA VAL A 260 4.86 -7.38 -9.89
C VAL A 260 3.79 -7.33 -8.80
N ALA A 261 2.65 -6.65 -9.03
CA ALA A 261 1.53 -6.66 -8.09
C ALA A 261 0.90 -8.05 -7.94
N LEU A 262 0.86 -8.86 -9.00
CA LEU A 262 0.42 -10.26 -8.91
C LEU A 262 1.40 -11.10 -8.08
N GLU A 263 2.71 -10.89 -8.23
CA GLU A 263 3.70 -11.55 -7.38
C GLU A 263 3.58 -11.12 -5.93
N TRP A 264 3.39 -9.83 -5.67
CA TRP A 264 3.10 -9.29 -4.34
C TRP A 264 1.86 -9.98 -3.74
N ALA A 265 0.78 -10.11 -4.51
CA ALA A 265 -0.45 -10.77 -4.05
C ALA A 265 -0.22 -12.24 -3.71
N LYS A 266 0.56 -12.96 -4.54
CA LYS A 266 0.96 -14.35 -4.28
C LYS A 266 1.78 -14.50 -3.00
N GLU A 267 2.72 -13.60 -2.77
CA GLU A 267 3.57 -13.61 -1.58
C GLU A 267 2.83 -13.15 -0.32
N ARG A 268 2.02 -12.09 -0.43
CA ARG A 268 1.49 -11.33 0.70
C ARG A 268 0.02 -11.59 1.03
N GLY A 269 -0.65 -12.46 0.34
CA GLY A 269 -1.88 -12.93 0.90
C GLY A 269 -3.19 -12.77 0.18
N ALA A 270 -3.21 -12.72 -1.14
CA ALA A 270 -4.45 -13.07 -1.84
C ALA A 270 -4.55 -14.60 -1.87
N PRO A 271 -5.46 -15.27 -1.15
CA PRO A 271 -5.53 -16.72 -1.07
C PRO A 271 -5.72 -17.42 -2.40
N GLU A 272 -6.38 -16.78 -3.37
CA GLU A 272 -6.47 -17.34 -4.71
C GLU A 272 -5.12 -17.49 -5.38
N ALA A 273 -4.26 -16.53 -5.19
CA ALA A 273 -2.92 -16.55 -5.74
C ALA A 273 -2.03 -17.67 -5.14
N ARG A 274 -2.50 -18.31 -4.06
CA ARG A 274 -1.80 -19.39 -3.38
C ARG A 274 -2.36 -20.78 -3.68
N ARG A 275 -3.52 -20.85 -4.31
CA ARG A 275 -4.18 -22.13 -4.66
C ARG A 275 -3.69 -22.73 -5.97
N GLU A 276 -2.85 -22.01 -6.70
CA GLU A 276 -2.09 -22.51 -7.84
C GLU A 276 -0.70 -23.04 -7.40
#